data_2390db5a755aa696e25cc27e62293869
#
_entry.id   2390db5a755aa696e25cc27e62293869
#
_cell.length_a   1.000
_cell.length_b   1.000
_cell.length_c   1.000
_cell.angle_alpha   90.00
_cell.angle_beta   90.00
_cell.angle_gamma   90.00
#
_symmetry.space_group_name_H-M   'P 1'
#
loop_
_entity.id
_entity.type
_entity.pdbx_description
1 polymer ?
#
loop_
_entity_poly.entity_id
_entity_poly.type
_entity_poly.pdbx_seq_one_letter_code
_entity_poly.pdbx_strand_id
1 'polypeptide(L)'
;MRWTGLLSLVLAIATSSLVGNPVAFANTVKNKQFICAAFYLPTRSIWNRQVDIRFQNSQPVSVHIDGLPVYAFSMAGPVVMTAIDNERIQIHTQALLWTSDFRGVASSQGTCLETVTK
;
A
#
# COMPACT_ATOMS: atom_id res chain seq x y z
N MET A 1 50.77 3.77 40.73
CA MET A 1 50.29 3.86 40.28
C MET A 1 49.43 3.94 39.83
N ARG A 2 49.14 3.94 39.77
CA ARG A 2 48.32 4.10 39.21
C ARG A 2 47.66 4.10 38.47
N TRP A 3 47.68 4.05 38.24
CA TRP A 3 47.04 4.23 37.33
C TRP A 3 46.37 3.83 36.85
N THR A 4 46.52 3.53 37.00
CA THR A 4 45.99 3.13 36.28
C THR A 4 44.96 3.03 36.07
N GLY A 5 44.71 3.02 36.22
CA GLY A 5 43.67 2.86 35.64
C GLY A 5 42.94 3.01 35.29
N LEU A 6 42.80 3.12 35.01
CA LEU A 6 42.02 3.29 34.39
C LEU A 6 41.39 3.19 33.69
N LEU A 7 41.61 3.06 33.47
CA LEU A 7 41.05 2.97 32.52
C LEU A 7 40.19 2.48 32.21
N SER A 8 40.16 2.22 32.25
CA SER A 8 39.31 1.72 31.66
C SER A 8 38.37 1.73 31.52
N LEU A 9 38.09 1.90 31.48
CA LEU A 9 37.07 1.88 31.09
C LEU A 9 36.40 2.06 30.47
N VAL A 10 36.51 2.19 30.28
CA VAL A 10 35.85 2.42 29.53
C VAL A 10 35.29 2.08 28.89
N LEU A 11 35.47 1.97 28.72
CA LEU A 11 34.91 1.65 27.86
C LEU A 11 34.00 1.19 27.63
N ALA A 12 34.03 1.01 27.65
CA ALA A 12 33.24 0.38 27.35
C ALA A 12 32.17 0.68 27.13
N ILE A 13 31.93 0.96 27.13
CA ILE A 13 30.93 1.12 26.88
C ILE A 13 30.48 1.36 26.04
N ALA A 14 30.71 1.57 25.80
CA ALA A 14 30.22 1.80 24.95
C ALA A 14 29.68 1.28 24.34
N THR A 15 29.62 1.12 24.08
CA THR A 15 29.22 0.52 23.38
C THR A 15 28.13 0.18 23.33
N SER A 16 27.85 -0.14 23.45
CA SER A 16 26.91 -0.70 23.31
C SER A 16 25.89 -0.22 22.93
N SER A 17 25.63 0.22 23.02
CA SER A 17 24.63 0.57 22.70
C SER A 17 24.22 0.68 21.66
N LEU A 18 24.56 0.75 21.22
CA LEU A 18 24.13 0.89 20.23
C LEU A 18 23.43 0.15 19.80
N VAL A 19 23.48 -0.44 19.91
CA VAL A 19 22.98 -1.24 19.52
C VAL A 19 21.79 -1.29 19.46
N GLY A 20 21.28 -1.12 19.83
CA GLY A 20 20.16 -1.33 19.82
C GLY A 20 19.28 -0.99 18.94
N ASN A 21 19.23 -0.51 18.28
CA ASN A 21 18.42 -0.12 17.58
C ASN A 21 17.76 -0.81 16.70
N PRO A 22 17.66 -1.82 16.67
CA PRO A 22 17.10 -2.58 15.73
C PRO A 22 15.67 -2.45 15.49
N VAL A 23 15.03 -1.96 16.32
CA VAL A 23 13.73 -1.77 16.08
C VAL A 23 13.33 -1.06 14.93
N ALA A 24 14.23 -0.41 14.34
CA ALA A 24 13.92 0.32 13.17
C ALA A 24 13.38 -0.53 12.07
N PHE A 25 13.44 -1.79 12.18
CA PHE A 25 12.97 -2.63 11.13
C PHE A 25 11.61 -3.21 11.36
N ALA A 26 10.87 -2.65 12.25
CA ALA A 26 9.52 -3.11 12.45
C ALA A 26 8.73 -2.93 11.16
N ASN A 27 7.83 -3.85 10.92
CA ASN A 27 6.99 -3.80 9.75
C ASN A 27 6.09 -2.59 9.79
N THR A 28 5.95 -1.92 8.67
CA THR A 28 5.04 -0.80 8.52
C THR A 28 3.81 -1.30 7.81
N VAL A 29 2.66 -1.19 8.48
CA VAL A 29 1.39 -1.61 7.91
C VAL A 29 0.52 -0.38 7.77
N LYS A 30 -0.08 -0.21 6.59
CA LYS A 30 -1.02 0.87 6.34
C LYS A 30 -2.23 0.32 5.62
N ASN A 31 -3.40 0.74 6.06
CA ASN A 31 -4.65 0.40 5.40
C ASN A 31 -5.14 1.66 4.71
N LYS A 32 -5.36 1.56 3.41
CA LYS A 32 -5.86 2.68 2.62
C LYS A 32 -7.14 2.30 1.96
N GLN A 33 -8.07 3.24 1.92
CA GLN A 33 -9.31 3.07 1.23
C GLN A 33 -9.41 4.13 0.14
N PHE A 34 -9.79 3.68 -1.04
CA PHE A 34 -10.02 4.57 -2.18
C PHE A 34 -11.48 4.46 -2.57
N ILE A 35 -12.11 5.59 -2.75
CA ILE A 35 -13.47 5.64 -3.28
C ILE A 35 -13.36 6.27 -4.66
N CYS A 36 -13.66 5.51 -5.68
CA CYS A 36 -13.45 5.91 -7.06
C CYS A 36 -14.78 6.08 -7.78
N ALA A 37 -14.95 7.23 -8.42
CA ALA A 37 -16.12 7.47 -9.22
C ALA A 37 -15.83 6.98 -10.63
N ALA A 38 -16.25 5.78 -10.95
CA ALA A 38 -15.92 5.14 -12.21
C ALA A 38 -17.01 5.41 -13.24
N PHE A 39 -16.62 6.03 -14.35
CA PHE A 39 -17.53 6.30 -15.44
C PHE A 39 -17.38 5.20 -16.47
N TYR A 40 -18.46 4.47 -16.70
CA TYR A 40 -18.46 3.29 -17.56
C TYR A 40 -18.98 3.58 -18.96
N LEU A 41 -18.33 2.98 -19.94
CA LEU A 41 -18.74 3.00 -21.33
C LEU A 41 -18.98 1.57 -21.79
N PRO A 42 -19.92 1.33 -22.66
CA PRO A 42 -20.74 2.27 -23.41
C PRO A 42 -21.97 2.75 -22.70
N THR A 43 -22.25 2.25 -21.50
CA THR A 43 -23.50 2.56 -20.80
C THR A 43 -23.58 4.01 -20.34
N ARG A 44 -22.44 4.68 -20.16
CA ARG A 44 -22.36 6.05 -19.70
C ARG A 44 -22.92 6.21 -18.29
N SER A 45 -22.68 5.23 -17.45
CA SER A 45 -23.13 5.25 -16.06
C SER A 45 -21.95 5.44 -15.12
N ILE A 46 -22.22 6.02 -13.96
CA ILE A 46 -21.19 6.24 -12.93
C ILE A 46 -21.49 5.34 -11.75
N TRP A 47 -20.47 4.63 -11.32
CA TRP A 47 -20.55 3.77 -10.14
C TRP A 47 -19.43 4.15 -9.20
N ASN A 48 -19.74 4.27 -7.92
CA ASN A 48 -18.71 4.46 -6.94
C ASN A 48 -18.13 3.10 -6.60
N ARG A 49 -16.83 2.97 -6.78
CA ARG A 49 -16.14 1.71 -6.50
C ARG A 49 -15.27 1.93 -5.27
N GLN A 50 -15.32 0.99 -4.36
CA GLN A 50 -14.52 1.07 -3.14
C GLN A 50 -13.38 0.07 -3.23
N VAL A 51 -12.17 0.55 -2.93
CA VAL A 51 -10.98 -0.27 -2.97
C VAL A 51 -10.30 -0.15 -1.62
N ASP A 52 -10.15 -1.27 -0.93
CA ASP A 52 -9.44 -1.30 0.34
C ASP A 52 -8.17 -2.09 0.14
N ILE A 53 -7.04 -1.45 0.42
CA ILE A 53 -5.75 -2.09 0.23
C ILE A 53 -4.99 -2.03 1.55
N ARG A 54 -4.51 -3.19 1.97
CA ARG A 54 -3.59 -3.27 3.09
C ARG A 54 -2.19 -3.37 2.53
N PHE A 55 -1.36 -2.41 2.90
CA PHE A 55 0.04 -2.39 2.50
C PHE A 55 0.90 -2.82 3.66
N GLN A 56 1.93 -3.58 3.37
CA GLN A 56 2.96 -3.92 4.33
C GLN A 56 4.29 -3.61 3.67
N ASN A 57 5.05 -2.71 4.27
CA ASN A 57 6.33 -2.27 3.71
C ASN A 57 6.17 -1.79 2.28
N SER A 58 5.13 -1.01 2.05
CA SER A 58 4.81 -0.37 0.77
C SER A 58 4.38 -1.34 -0.34
N GLN A 59 4.09 -2.58 0.01
CA GLN A 59 3.59 -3.56 -0.95
C GLN A 59 2.19 -4.00 -0.55
N PRO A 60 1.29 -4.18 -1.50
CA PRO A 60 -0.05 -4.62 -1.15
C PRO A 60 -0.02 -6.08 -0.71
N VAL A 61 -0.68 -6.36 0.39
CA VAL A 61 -0.78 -7.72 0.90
C VAL A 61 -2.22 -8.21 0.92
N SER A 62 -3.19 -7.31 0.81
CA SER A 62 -4.58 -7.71 0.60
C SER A 62 -5.31 -6.58 -0.12
N VAL A 63 -6.25 -6.95 -0.95
CA VAL A 63 -7.06 -6.02 -1.72
C VAL A 63 -8.50 -6.48 -1.68
N HIS A 64 -9.41 -5.55 -1.40
CA HIS A 64 -10.84 -5.79 -1.46
C HIS A 64 -11.44 -4.79 -2.44
N ILE A 65 -12.31 -5.28 -3.30
CA ILE A 65 -13.05 -4.43 -4.23
C ILE A 65 -14.52 -4.51 -3.85
N ASP A 66 -15.12 -3.39 -3.50
CA ASP A 66 -16.51 -3.30 -3.07
C ASP A 66 -16.81 -4.30 -1.94
N GLY A 67 -15.82 -4.45 -1.05
CA GLY A 67 -15.98 -5.32 0.11
C GLY A 67 -15.65 -6.79 -0.15
N LEU A 68 -15.33 -7.15 -1.39
CA LEU A 68 -15.03 -8.54 -1.72
C LEU A 68 -13.52 -8.74 -1.87
N PRO A 69 -12.96 -9.78 -1.27
CA PRO A 69 -11.53 -10.01 -1.39
C PRO A 69 -11.17 -10.44 -2.81
N VAL A 70 -10.06 -9.93 -3.31
CA VAL A 70 -9.51 -10.39 -4.57
C VAL A 70 -8.18 -11.05 -4.27
N TYR A 71 -7.85 -12.07 -5.06
CA TYR A 71 -6.69 -12.90 -4.74
C TYR A 71 -5.56 -12.72 -5.75
N ALA A 72 -5.81 -12.05 -6.85
CA ALA A 72 -4.78 -11.79 -7.84
C ALA A 72 -4.58 -10.29 -7.93
N PHE A 73 -3.45 -9.82 -7.42
CA PHE A 73 -3.10 -8.41 -7.48
C PHE A 73 -1.60 -8.26 -7.55
N SER A 74 -1.15 -7.17 -8.13
CA SER A 74 0.26 -6.85 -8.21
C SER A 74 0.40 -5.34 -8.22
N MET A 75 1.63 -4.88 -8.05
CA MET A 75 1.89 -3.45 -8.06
C MET A 75 3.11 -3.18 -8.92
N ALA A 76 2.96 -2.22 -9.82
CA ALA A 76 4.06 -1.75 -10.66
C ALA A 76 4.16 -0.25 -10.46
N GLY A 77 5.25 0.19 -9.80
CA GLY A 77 5.37 1.59 -9.41
C GLY A 77 4.18 1.94 -8.51
N PRO A 78 3.50 3.04 -8.78
CA PRO A 78 2.37 3.44 -7.96
C PRO A 78 1.04 2.79 -8.39
N VAL A 79 1.06 1.89 -9.36
CA VAL A 79 -0.17 1.33 -9.92
C VAL A 79 -0.43 -0.06 -9.36
N VAL A 80 -1.58 -0.23 -8.73
CA VAL A 80 -2.04 -1.54 -8.28
C VAL A 80 -2.95 -2.10 -9.35
N MET A 81 -2.67 -3.31 -9.77
CA MET A 81 -3.43 -4.01 -10.79
C MET A 81 -4.10 -5.22 -10.18
N THR A 82 -5.37 -5.39 -10.47
CA THR A 82 -6.12 -6.52 -9.96
C THR A 82 -7.27 -6.84 -10.91
N ALA A 83 -8.09 -7.79 -10.54
CA ALA A 83 -9.26 -8.14 -11.31
C ALA A 83 -10.29 -8.77 -10.40
N ILE A 84 -11.54 -8.54 -10.70
CA ILE A 84 -12.62 -9.22 -10.02
C ILE A 84 -13.65 -9.55 -11.09
N ASP A 85 -14.09 -10.80 -11.09
CA ASP A 85 -14.95 -11.33 -12.14
C ASP A 85 -14.26 -11.15 -13.50
N ASN A 86 -14.87 -10.44 -14.41
CA ASN A 86 -14.29 -10.21 -15.73
C ASN A 86 -13.75 -8.79 -15.87
N GLU A 87 -13.67 -8.06 -14.79
CA GLU A 87 -13.20 -6.67 -14.82
C GLU A 87 -11.75 -6.60 -14.37
N ARG A 88 -10.88 -6.12 -15.25
CA ARG A 88 -9.50 -5.83 -14.89
C ARG A 88 -9.43 -4.39 -14.44
N ILE A 89 -8.78 -4.15 -13.33
CA ILE A 89 -8.81 -2.87 -12.65
C ILE A 89 -7.39 -2.39 -12.41
N GLN A 90 -7.16 -1.11 -12.64
CA GLN A 90 -5.90 -0.46 -12.29
C GLN A 90 -6.21 0.78 -11.46
N ILE A 91 -5.49 0.92 -10.35
CA ILE A 91 -5.62 2.09 -9.50
C ILE A 91 -4.24 2.73 -9.39
N HIS A 92 -4.14 3.98 -9.83
CA HIS A 92 -2.92 4.74 -9.66
C HIS A 92 -2.97 5.39 -8.29
N THR A 93 -2.19 4.88 -7.36
CA THR A 93 -2.32 5.25 -5.96
C THR A 93 -1.83 6.66 -5.64
N GLN A 94 -1.01 7.24 -6.51
CA GLN A 94 -0.53 8.60 -6.30
C GLN A 94 -1.37 9.62 -7.07
N ALA A 95 -1.68 9.33 -8.32
CA ALA A 95 -2.50 10.22 -9.12
C ALA A 95 -3.98 10.10 -8.81
N LEU A 96 -4.37 9.06 -8.05
CA LEU A 96 -5.74 8.82 -7.64
C LEU A 96 -6.65 8.64 -8.85
N LEU A 97 -6.27 7.75 -9.72
CA LEU A 97 -7.01 7.45 -10.93
C LEU A 97 -7.40 5.98 -10.95
N TRP A 98 -8.58 5.75 -11.48
CA TRP A 98 -9.14 4.41 -11.67
C TRP A 98 -9.32 4.17 -13.16
N THR A 99 -8.92 3.00 -13.62
CA THR A 99 -9.30 2.52 -14.95
C THR A 99 -9.69 1.06 -14.84
N SER A 100 -10.60 0.63 -15.68
CA SER A 100 -10.95 -0.77 -15.74
C SER A 100 -11.42 -1.14 -17.14
N ASP A 101 -11.47 -2.45 -17.36
CA ASP A 101 -11.80 -2.99 -18.67
C ASP A 101 -12.42 -4.36 -18.50
N PHE A 102 -13.50 -4.61 -19.29
CA PHE A 102 -14.15 -5.90 -19.36
C PHE A 102 -13.85 -6.51 -20.72
N ARG A 103 -12.59 -6.84 -20.95
CA ARG A 103 -12.17 -7.49 -22.21
C ARG A 103 -12.61 -6.75 -23.45
N GLY A 104 -12.63 -5.41 -23.39
CA GLY A 104 -12.98 -4.62 -24.55
C GLY A 104 -14.48 -4.43 -24.77
N VAL A 105 -15.33 -5.10 -23.98
CA VAL A 105 -16.77 -4.95 -24.12
C VAL A 105 -17.24 -3.69 -23.43
N ALA A 106 -16.61 -3.35 -22.32
CA ALA A 106 -16.91 -2.16 -21.54
C ALA A 106 -15.63 -1.70 -20.90
N SER A 107 -15.58 -0.44 -20.54
CA SER A 107 -14.42 0.12 -19.87
C SER A 107 -14.87 1.22 -18.93
N SER A 108 -14.01 1.60 -18.00
CA SER A 108 -14.30 2.71 -17.13
C SER A 108 -13.05 3.48 -16.81
N GLN A 109 -13.25 4.74 -16.40
CA GLN A 109 -12.18 5.56 -15.87
C GLN A 109 -12.78 6.58 -14.92
N GLY A 110 -11.99 7.04 -14.00
CA GLY A 110 -12.47 7.99 -13.02
C GLY A 110 -11.39 8.42 -12.07
N THR A 111 -11.78 9.22 -11.11
CA THR A 111 -10.88 9.71 -10.08
C THR A 111 -11.27 9.14 -8.75
N CYS A 112 -10.31 9.08 -7.84
CA CYS A 112 -10.49 8.48 -6.54
C CYS A 112 -10.22 9.50 -5.44
N LEU A 113 -10.88 9.27 -4.31
CA LEU A 113 -10.52 9.93 -3.06
C LEU A 113 -9.88 8.90 -2.18
N GLU A 114 -8.84 9.27 -1.51
CA GLU A 114 -8.11 8.36 -0.63
C GLU A 114 -8.38 8.72 0.81
N THR A 115 -8.63 7.69 1.63
CA THR A 115 -8.68 7.86 3.07
C THR A 115 -7.73 6.83 3.68
N VAL A 116 -7.15 7.18 4.82
CA VAL A 116 -6.29 6.27 5.56
C VAL A 116 -7.09 5.79 6.74
N THR A 117 -7.24 4.48 6.86
CA THR A 117 -7.99 3.91 7.98
C THR A 117 -7.01 3.43 9.03
N LYS A 118 -7.46 3.41 10.26
CA LYS A 118 -6.61 3.00 11.37
C LYS A 118 -6.92 1.61 11.84
#